data_892b3b75de057272893b5d1f2da6627c
#
_entry.id   892b3b75de057272893b5d1f2da6627c
#
_cell.length_a   1.000
_cell.length_b   1.000
_cell.length_c   1.000
_cell.angle_alpha   90.00
_cell.angle_beta   90.00
_cell.angle_gamma   90.00
#
_symmetry.space_group_name_H-M   'P 1'
#
loop_
_entity.id
_entity.type
_entity.pdbx_description
1 polymer ?
#
loop_
_entity_poly.entity_id
_entity_poly.type
_entity_poly.pdbx_seq_one_letter_code
_entity_poly.pdbx_strand_id
1 'polypeptide(L)'
;MSESKISEEEINQKELFENVLIICPECSKRKKLKVPTKVINQSKNVTTIGIPSGIICKHSFQAFVDNFSVVRGYQVVDFEFPKLEYYESKLIEEGQKKEDNLSNLTSLPLFQDIINLLRGCIDDREILGSAIFTVKGTVLYTSISHDTLLNTIREFEVRNEKKLHSIIKMFLELENNQKVCSEYIKINEDKFILVLIFSEIVNFGIGNMLLRDIAKKIQKITLNT
;
A
#
# COMPACT_ATOMS: atom_id res chain seq x y z
N MET A 1 -30.30 27.15 -28.95
CA MET A 1 -30.25 26.55 -27.61
C MET A 1 -29.54 25.20 -27.78
N SER A 2 -28.25 25.18 -27.53
CA SER A 2 -27.41 23.98 -27.60
C SER A 2 -27.14 23.49 -26.16
N GLU A 3 -27.84 22.47 -25.74
CA GLU A 3 -27.57 21.77 -24.50
C GLU A 3 -26.28 20.98 -24.68
N SER A 4 -25.24 21.36 -23.94
CA SER A 4 -24.00 20.61 -23.84
C SER A 4 -24.26 19.32 -23.09
N LYS A 5 -24.22 18.18 -23.79
CA LYS A 5 -24.15 16.85 -23.16
C LYS A 5 -22.83 16.75 -22.39
N ILE A 6 -22.92 16.85 -21.08
CA ILE A 6 -21.84 16.44 -20.18
C ILE A 6 -21.73 14.93 -20.32
N SER A 7 -20.57 14.40 -20.68
CA SER A 7 -20.36 12.97 -20.88
C SER A 7 -20.50 12.21 -19.55
N GLU A 8 -21.08 11.01 -19.58
CA GLU A 8 -21.25 10.13 -18.42
C GLU A 8 -19.91 9.80 -17.73
N GLU A 9 -18.78 9.87 -18.45
CA GLU A 9 -17.42 9.72 -17.92
C GLU A 9 -16.99 10.87 -17.00
N GLU A 10 -17.43 12.13 -17.26
CA GLU A 10 -17.11 13.27 -16.39
C GLU A 10 -17.90 13.23 -15.07
N ILE A 11 -19.12 12.66 -15.09
CA ILE A 11 -19.94 12.47 -13.89
C ILE A 11 -19.32 11.38 -13.01
N ASN A 12 -18.84 10.29 -13.60
CA ASN A 12 -18.23 9.17 -12.88
C ASN A 12 -16.87 9.53 -12.24
N GLN A 13 -16.10 10.44 -12.84
CA GLN A 13 -14.84 10.95 -12.24
C GLN A 13 -15.09 11.94 -11.09
N LYS A 14 -16.20 12.67 -11.08
CA LYS A 14 -16.54 13.60 -10.00
C LYS A 14 -16.93 12.91 -8.69
N GLU A 15 -17.50 11.70 -8.78
CA GLU A 15 -17.88 10.91 -7.59
C GLU A 15 -16.69 10.18 -6.92
N LEU A 16 -15.54 10.07 -7.59
CA LEU A 16 -14.41 9.29 -7.11
C LEU A 16 -13.36 10.12 -6.32
N PHE A 17 -13.32 11.44 -6.51
CA PHE A 17 -12.28 12.30 -5.91
C PHE A 17 -12.84 13.63 -5.43
N GLU A 18 -12.37 14.08 -4.29
CA GLU A 18 -12.64 15.42 -3.77
C GLU A 18 -11.38 16.28 -3.72
N ASN A 19 -11.57 17.61 -3.90
CA ASN A 19 -10.48 18.58 -3.87
C ASN A 19 -10.33 19.11 -2.45
N VAL A 20 -9.30 18.69 -1.74
CA VAL A 20 -8.97 19.15 -0.38
C VAL A 20 -7.89 20.21 -0.45
N LEU A 21 -8.14 21.40 0.11
CA LEU A 21 -7.13 22.44 0.25
C LEU A 21 -6.24 22.13 1.45
N ILE A 22 -4.99 21.81 1.20
CA ILE A 22 -4.00 21.50 2.23
C ILE A 22 -2.97 22.63 2.31
N ILE A 23 -2.63 23.02 3.55
CA ILE A 23 -1.68 24.07 3.89
C ILE A 23 -0.57 23.47 4.72
N CYS A 24 0.68 23.66 4.33
CA CYS A 24 1.80 23.21 5.14
C CYS A 24 1.87 23.98 6.47
N PRO A 25 1.91 23.31 7.63
CA PRO A 25 1.96 23.98 8.93
C PRO A 25 3.28 24.73 9.18
N GLU A 26 4.38 24.34 8.49
CA GLU A 26 5.69 24.95 8.68
C GLU A 26 5.95 26.15 7.77
N CYS A 27 5.62 26.06 6.47
CA CYS A 27 5.96 27.11 5.50
C CYS A 27 4.74 27.77 4.86
N SER A 28 3.53 27.44 5.28
CA SER A 28 2.26 28.01 4.81
C SER A 28 2.00 27.86 3.29
N LYS A 29 2.81 27.10 2.57
CA LYS A 29 2.52 26.74 1.18
C LYS A 29 1.23 25.93 1.13
N ARG A 30 0.40 26.21 0.11
CA ARG A 30 -0.92 25.61 -0.04
C ARG A 30 -1.08 24.98 -1.42
N LYS A 31 -1.79 23.85 -1.48
CA LYS A 31 -2.14 23.16 -2.72
C LYS A 31 -3.48 22.46 -2.55
N LYS A 32 -4.29 22.42 -3.61
CA LYS A 32 -5.47 21.57 -3.67
C LYS A 32 -5.02 20.20 -4.13
N LEU A 33 -5.30 19.18 -3.31
CA LEU A 33 -5.01 17.78 -3.62
C LEU A 33 -6.31 17.06 -3.95
N LYS A 34 -6.29 16.20 -4.96
CA LYS A 34 -7.38 15.31 -5.28
C LYS A 34 -7.26 14.09 -4.35
N VAL A 35 -8.21 13.91 -3.47
CA VAL A 35 -8.24 12.80 -2.52
C VAL A 35 -9.42 11.90 -2.87
N PRO A 36 -9.22 10.57 -2.99
CA PRO A 36 -10.32 9.66 -3.25
C PRO A 36 -11.39 9.76 -2.14
N THR A 37 -12.66 9.88 -2.53
CA THR A 37 -13.80 9.95 -1.59
C THR A 37 -13.83 8.76 -0.63
N LYS A 38 -13.40 7.59 -1.09
CA LYS A 38 -13.26 6.39 -0.24
C LYS A 38 -12.27 6.59 0.91
N VAL A 39 -11.19 7.34 0.71
CA VAL A 39 -10.20 7.64 1.76
C VAL A 39 -10.81 8.60 2.78
N ILE A 40 -11.49 9.65 2.33
CA ILE A 40 -12.14 10.63 3.20
C ILE A 40 -13.20 9.95 4.10
N ASN A 41 -13.96 9.01 3.54
CA ASN A 41 -15.05 8.32 4.23
C ASN A 41 -14.61 7.07 5.01
N GLN A 42 -13.31 6.78 5.14
CA GLN A 42 -12.81 5.66 5.95
C GLN A 42 -13.12 5.80 7.44
N SER A 43 -13.21 7.03 7.93
CA SER A 43 -13.50 7.32 9.34
C SER A 43 -14.84 8.04 9.48
N LYS A 44 -15.55 7.78 10.57
CA LYS A 44 -16.81 8.48 10.88
C LYS A 44 -16.63 9.98 11.17
N ASN A 45 -15.45 10.39 11.63
CA ASN A 45 -15.20 11.76 12.08
C ASN A 45 -14.11 12.46 11.25
N VAL A 46 -12.88 11.95 11.33
CA VAL A 46 -11.71 12.57 10.71
C VAL A 46 -10.80 11.48 10.17
N THR A 47 -10.34 11.65 8.95
CA THR A 47 -9.35 10.76 8.30
C THR A 47 -7.99 11.44 8.29
N THR A 48 -6.93 10.70 8.61
CA THR A 48 -5.55 11.19 8.55
C THR A 48 -4.97 10.96 7.17
N ILE A 49 -4.48 12.03 6.55
CA ILE A 49 -3.84 12.00 5.24
C ILE A 49 -2.37 12.39 5.41
N GLY A 50 -1.45 11.48 5.09
CA GLY A 50 -0.02 11.75 5.06
C GLY A 50 0.37 12.55 3.82
N ILE A 51 1.10 13.65 4.00
CA ILE A 51 1.60 14.51 2.93
C ILE A 51 3.12 14.37 2.86
N PRO A 52 3.66 13.59 1.91
CA PRO A 52 5.10 13.45 1.73
C PRO A 52 5.78 14.74 1.32
N SER A 53 7.07 14.84 1.60
CA SER A 53 7.90 15.93 1.07
C SER A 53 7.86 15.95 -0.47
N GLY A 54 7.84 17.15 -1.05
CA GLY A 54 7.75 17.34 -2.51
C GLY A 54 6.34 17.45 -3.08
N ILE A 55 5.28 17.03 -2.38
CA ILE A 55 3.89 17.16 -2.86
C ILE A 55 3.42 18.64 -2.81
N ILE A 56 3.66 19.33 -1.70
CA ILE A 56 3.29 20.74 -1.49
C ILE A 56 4.55 21.59 -1.31
N CYS A 57 5.51 21.09 -0.53
CA CYS A 57 6.77 21.73 -0.19
C CYS A 57 7.79 20.68 0.24
N LYS A 58 8.92 21.10 0.78
CA LYS A 58 9.97 20.19 1.30
C LYS A 58 9.66 19.53 2.65
N HIS A 59 8.54 19.85 3.28
CA HIS A 59 8.17 19.32 4.59
C HIS A 59 7.19 18.16 4.45
N SER A 60 7.35 17.15 5.31
CA SER A 60 6.41 16.03 5.49
C SER A 60 5.49 16.32 6.67
N PHE A 61 4.20 16.08 6.53
CA PHE A 61 3.23 16.31 7.61
C PHE A 61 1.95 15.52 7.38
N GLN A 62 1.12 15.43 8.39
CA GLN A 62 -0.21 14.84 8.31
C GLN A 62 -1.28 15.94 8.32
N ALA A 63 -2.34 15.72 7.54
CA ALA A 63 -3.54 16.54 7.56
C ALA A 63 -4.73 15.70 8.06
N PHE A 64 -5.51 16.24 8.98
CA PHE A 64 -6.74 15.63 9.49
C PHE A 64 -7.92 16.21 8.71
N VAL A 65 -8.56 15.39 7.90
CA VAL A 65 -9.63 15.78 6.98
C VAL A 65 -10.94 15.17 7.42
N ASP A 66 -12.01 15.96 7.53
CA ASP A 66 -13.34 15.47 7.86
C ASP A 66 -14.10 14.96 6.62
N ASN A 67 -15.28 14.40 6.85
CA ASN A 67 -16.15 13.85 5.80
C ASN A 67 -16.71 14.93 4.85
N PHE A 68 -16.50 16.22 5.16
CA PHE A 68 -16.86 17.35 4.30
C PHE A 68 -15.65 17.87 3.51
N SER A 69 -14.56 17.12 3.47
CA SER A 69 -13.30 17.48 2.78
C SER A 69 -12.63 18.73 3.34
N VAL A 70 -12.93 19.07 4.60
CA VAL A 70 -12.34 20.21 5.31
C VAL A 70 -11.22 19.73 6.22
N VAL A 71 -10.07 20.38 6.12
CA VAL A 71 -8.95 20.10 7.04
C VAL A 71 -9.22 20.68 8.41
N ARG A 72 -9.20 19.84 9.44
CA ARG A 72 -9.45 20.19 10.85
C ARG A 72 -8.18 20.42 11.64
N GLY A 73 -7.04 19.95 11.15
CA GLY A 73 -5.76 20.13 11.83
C GLY A 73 -4.61 19.54 11.03
N TYR A 74 -3.41 19.79 11.55
CA TYR A 74 -2.17 19.28 10.98
C TYR A 74 -1.26 18.75 12.09
N GLN A 75 -0.42 17.78 11.76
CA GLN A 75 0.65 17.29 12.61
C GLN A 75 1.93 17.25 11.80
N VAL A 76 2.97 17.91 12.29
CA VAL A 76 4.32 17.80 11.73
C VAL A 76 4.87 16.41 12.08
N VAL A 77 5.57 15.79 11.15
CA VAL A 77 6.19 14.47 11.34
C VAL A 77 7.66 14.54 10.98
N ASP A 78 8.49 13.95 11.82
CA ASP A 78 9.94 13.93 11.66
C ASP A 78 10.43 12.78 10.75
N PHE A 79 9.51 12.11 10.06
CA PHE A 79 9.83 11.03 9.14
C PHE A 79 9.27 11.32 7.74
N GLU A 80 9.94 10.81 6.72
CA GLU A 80 9.45 10.90 5.35
C GLU A 80 8.38 9.83 5.10
N PHE A 81 7.21 10.26 4.66
CA PHE A 81 6.22 9.32 4.13
C PHE A 81 6.74 8.75 2.82
N PRO A 82 6.65 7.45 2.58
CA PRO A 82 6.79 6.93 1.24
C PRO A 82 5.75 7.65 0.35
N LYS A 83 6.17 8.10 -0.83
CA LYS A 83 5.26 8.70 -1.80
C LYS A 83 4.20 7.67 -2.15
N LEU A 84 3.02 7.80 -1.58
CA LEU A 84 1.87 7.01 -1.98
C LEU A 84 1.34 7.61 -3.28
N GLU A 85 1.22 6.79 -4.31
CA GLU A 85 0.82 7.15 -5.68
C GLU A 85 -0.58 7.78 -5.83
N TYR A 86 -1.29 8.02 -4.73
CA TYR A 86 -2.60 8.66 -4.74
C TYR A 86 -2.61 10.11 -5.22
N TYR A 87 -1.43 10.77 -5.36
CA TYR A 87 -1.33 12.20 -5.61
C TYR A 87 -0.86 12.58 -7.00
N GLU A 88 -0.47 11.62 -7.85
CA GLU A 88 0.15 11.91 -9.14
C GLU A 88 -0.73 11.59 -10.34
N SER A 89 -1.76 12.37 -10.59
CA SER A 89 -2.38 12.32 -11.91
C SER A 89 -1.98 13.48 -12.84
N LYS A 90 -0.92 14.24 -12.58
CA LYS A 90 -0.45 15.31 -13.50
C LYS A 90 0.99 15.79 -13.30
N LEU A 91 1.98 14.93 -13.19
CA LEU A 91 3.39 15.32 -13.39
C LEU A 91 4.19 14.19 -14.08
N ILE A 92 3.62 13.54 -15.08
CA ILE A 92 4.31 12.50 -15.83
C ILE A 92 4.27 12.85 -17.30
N GLU A 93 5.27 13.58 -17.77
CA GLU A 93 5.64 13.54 -19.20
C GLU A 93 7.05 13.01 -19.47
N GLU A 94 7.90 12.71 -18.49
CA GLU A 94 9.26 12.21 -18.74
C GLU A 94 9.71 10.94 -17.98
N GLY A 95 8.84 10.30 -17.19
CA GLY A 95 9.14 9.02 -16.47
C GLY A 95 8.35 7.79 -16.92
N GLN A 96 7.51 7.90 -17.91
CA GLN A 96 6.37 7.02 -18.25
C GLN A 96 6.66 5.58 -18.70
N LYS A 97 7.89 5.09 -18.73
CA LYS A 97 8.14 3.73 -19.29
C LYS A 97 8.27 2.60 -18.26
N LYS A 98 8.22 2.85 -16.94
CA LYS A 98 8.40 1.81 -15.91
C LYS A 98 7.21 1.59 -14.96
N GLU A 99 6.30 2.55 -14.82
CA GLU A 99 5.15 2.45 -13.90
C GLU A 99 3.89 1.87 -14.56
N ASP A 100 3.76 2.03 -15.89
CA ASP A 100 2.66 1.40 -16.66
C ASP A 100 2.65 -0.14 -16.57
N ASN A 101 3.78 -0.75 -16.19
CA ASN A 101 3.85 -2.21 -16.02
C ASN A 101 3.19 -2.70 -14.72
N LEU A 102 3.07 -1.89 -13.67
CA LEU A 102 2.61 -2.35 -12.37
C LEU A 102 1.08 -2.27 -12.22
N SER A 103 0.46 -1.21 -12.73
CA SER A 103 -1.00 -1.11 -12.84
C SER A 103 -1.54 -2.18 -13.79
N ASN A 104 -0.79 -2.52 -14.82
CA ASN A 104 -1.09 -3.64 -15.71
C ASN A 104 -0.92 -5.00 -15.02
N LEU A 105 0.04 -5.14 -14.10
CA LEU A 105 0.25 -6.40 -13.36
C LEU A 105 -0.94 -6.74 -12.46
N THR A 106 -1.44 -5.78 -11.68
CA THR A 106 -2.56 -6.02 -10.75
C THR A 106 -3.89 -6.27 -11.47
N SER A 107 -4.04 -5.83 -12.71
CA SER A 107 -5.21 -6.11 -13.56
C SER A 107 -5.16 -7.45 -14.26
N LEU A 108 -4.00 -8.13 -14.28
CA LEU A 108 -3.88 -9.45 -14.90
C LEU A 108 -4.67 -10.50 -14.09
N PRO A 109 -5.37 -11.43 -14.75
CA PRO A 109 -6.11 -12.51 -14.09
C PRO A 109 -5.27 -13.27 -13.07
N LEU A 110 -4.01 -13.54 -13.40
CA LEU A 110 -3.03 -14.17 -12.53
C LEU A 110 -2.91 -13.49 -11.16
N PHE A 111 -2.79 -12.16 -11.14
CA PHE A 111 -2.69 -11.41 -9.88
C PHE A 111 -4.00 -11.36 -9.11
N GLN A 112 -5.12 -11.35 -9.79
CA GLN A 112 -6.43 -11.45 -9.14
C GLN A 112 -6.60 -12.79 -8.43
N ASP A 113 -6.14 -13.89 -9.04
CA ASP A 113 -6.17 -15.23 -8.42
C ASP A 113 -5.24 -15.30 -7.20
N ILE A 114 -4.06 -14.69 -7.27
CA ILE A 114 -3.13 -14.59 -6.13
C ILE A 114 -3.76 -13.76 -5.00
N ILE A 115 -4.36 -12.61 -5.31
CA ILE A 115 -5.03 -11.76 -4.33
C ILE A 115 -6.20 -12.51 -3.66
N ASN A 116 -7.00 -13.24 -4.44
CA ASN A 116 -8.10 -14.03 -3.92
C ASN A 116 -7.60 -15.17 -3.01
N LEU A 117 -6.50 -15.82 -3.37
CA LEU A 117 -5.84 -16.81 -2.52
C LEU A 117 -5.39 -16.18 -1.20
N LEU A 118 -4.74 -15.01 -1.25
CA LEU A 118 -4.25 -14.30 -0.07
C LEU A 118 -5.39 -13.82 0.84
N ARG A 119 -6.50 -13.37 0.28
CA ARG A 119 -7.70 -13.03 1.06
C ARG A 119 -8.31 -14.26 1.71
N GLY A 120 -8.38 -15.35 0.98
CA GLY A 120 -8.99 -16.60 1.45
C GLY A 120 -8.15 -17.36 2.48
N CYS A 121 -6.87 -17.00 2.68
CA CYS A 121 -6.04 -17.63 3.71
C CYS A 121 -6.19 -16.99 5.10
N ILE A 122 -6.85 -15.82 5.21
CA ILE A 122 -7.08 -15.14 6.49
C ILE A 122 -8.25 -15.81 7.18
N ASP A 123 -8.03 -16.27 8.42
CA ASP A 123 -9.02 -17.01 9.21
C ASP A 123 -9.31 -16.38 10.59
N ASP A 124 -8.71 -15.21 10.89
CA ASP A 124 -8.82 -14.45 12.13
C ASP A 124 -8.40 -15.22 13.42
N ARG A 125 -7.89 -16.46 13.27
CA ARG A 125 -7.42 -17.30 14.38
C ARG A 125 -5.92 -17.54 14.30
N GLU A 126 -5.45 -18.03 13.17
CA GLU A 126 -4.04 -18.35 12.93
C GLU A 126 -3.41 -17.30 12.04
N ILE A 127 -4.01 -16.99 10.89
CA ILE A 127 -3.53 -15.98 9.92
C ILE A 127 -4.40 -14.74 10.04
N LEU A 128 -3.84 -13.69 10.64
CA LEU A 128 -4.53 -12.41 10.88
C LEU A 128 -4.44 -11.45 9.69
N GLY A 129 -3.48 -11.67 8.80
CA GLY A 129 -3.30 -10.79 7.66
C GLY A 129 -2.26 -11.31 6.67
N SER A 130 -2.36 -10.82 5.45
CA SER A 130 -1.46 -11.17 4.35
C SER A 130 -1.17 -9.95 3.49
N ALA A 131 0.02 -9.92 2.90
CA ALA A 131 0.42 -8.88 1.95
C ALA A 131 1.38 -9.44 0.90
N ILE A 132 1.40 -8.79 -0.26
CA ILE A 132 2.40 -9.00 -1.30
C ILE A 132 2.85 -7.65 -1.85
N PHE A 133 4.15 -7.46 -1.95
CA PHE A 133 4.74 -6.24 -2.49
C PHE A 133 6.03 -6.56 -3.27
N THR A 134 6.45 -5.63 -4.11
CA THR A 134 7.68 -5.76 -4.90
C THR A 134 8.90 -5.59 -4.02
N VAL A 135 10.07 -6.03 -4.48
CA VAL A 135 11.36 -5.79 -3.80
C VAL A 135 11.72 -4.30 -3.65
N LYS A 136 10.98 -3.42 -4.32
CA LYS A 136 11.11 -1.96 -4.23
C LYS A 136 10.12 -1.32 -3.26
N GLY A 137 9.35 -2.13 -2.53
CA GLY A 137 8.36 -1.65 -1.56
C GLY A 137 6.98 -1.30 -2.15
N THR A 138 6.77 -1.46 -3.47
CA THR A 138 5.44 -1.19 -4.06
C THR A 138 4.45 -2.28 -3.68
N VAL A 139 3.40 -1.91 -2.97
CA VAL A 139 2.39 -2.83 -2.45
C VAL A 139 1.39 -3.19 -3.54
N LEU A 140 1.21 -4.48 -3.81
CA LEU A 140 0.21 -5.00 -4.75
C LEU A 140 -1.10 -5.34 -4.05
N TYR A 141 -1.01 -5.89 -2.85
CA TYR A 141 -2.14 -6.22 -1.99
C TYR A 141 -1.72 -6.24 -0.53
N THR A 142 -2.59 -5.78 0.36
CA THR A 142 -2.40 -5.88 1.79
C THR A 142 -3.74 -5.94 2.53
N SER A 143 -3.80 -6.79 3.56
CA SER A 143 -4.81 -6.79 4.63
C SER A 143 -4.19 -6.52 6.00
N ILE A 144 -2.90 -6.17 6.01
CA ILE A 144 -2.10 -5.93 7.21
C ILE A 144 -2.26 -4.47 7.63
N SER A 145 -2.15 -4.19 8.94
CA SER A 145 -2.16 -2.81 9.43
C SER A 145 -1.04 -1.99 8.80
N HIS A 146 -1.29 -0.73 8.57
CA HIS A 146 -0.34 0.18 7.89
C HIS A 146 1.03 0.21 8.57
N ASP A 147 1.05 0.30 9.90
CA ASP A 147 2.30 0.39 10.66
C ASP A 147 3.13 -0.89 10.55
N THR A 148 2.50 -2.06 10.66
CA THR A 148 3.18 -3.35 10.49
C THR A 148 3.71 -3.52 9.07
N LEU A 149 2.93 -3.11 8.07
CA LEU A 149 3.34 -3.17 6.67
C LEU A 149 4.56 -2.28 6.41
N LEU A 150 4.52 -1.01 6.85
CA LEU A 150 5.65 -0.07 6.68
C LEU A 150 6.92 -0.56 7.36
N ASN A 151 6.81 -1.05 8.59
CA ASN A 151 7.96 -1.59 9.31
C ASN A 151 8.55 -2.81 8.58
N THR A 152 7.68 -3.69 8.06
CA THR A 152 8.13 -4.83 7.27
C THR A 152 8.84 -4.39 5.98
N ILE A 153 8.27 -3.45 5.24
CA ILE A 153 8.90 -2.90 4.02
C ILE A 153 10.27 -2.29 4.34
N ARG A 154 10.37 -1.47 5.38
CA ARG A 154 11.64 -0.86 5.81
C ARG A 154 12.73 -1.88 6.12
N GLU A 155 12.38 -2.99 6.77
CA GLU A 155 13.35 -4.06 7.04
C GLU A 155 13.96 -4.62 5.74
N PHE A 156 13.16 -4.76 4.68
CA PHE A 156 13.65 -5.21 3.38
C PHE A 156 14.44 -4.12 2.64
N GLU A 157 14.01 -2.86 2.69
CA GLU A 157 14.68 -1.73 2.05
C GLU A 157 16.09 -1.51 2.65
N VAL A 158 16.20 -1.43 3.97
CA VAL A 158 17.48 -1.27 4.68
C VAL A 158 18.45 -2.39 4.31
N ARG A 159 17.99 -3.61 4.15
CA ARG A 159 18.85 -4.74 3.75
C ARG A 159 19.31 -4.62 2.32
N ASN A 160 18.45 -4.17 1.41
CA ASN A 160 18.82 -3.92 0.01
C ASN A 160 19.82 -2.78 -0.13
N GLU A 161 19.59 -1.65 0.52
CA GLU A 161 20.44 -0.47 0.46
C GLU A 161 21.83 -0.72 1.05
N LYS A 162 21.88 -1.37 2.22
CA LYS A 162 23.15 -1.66 2.91
C LYS A 162 23.87 -2.88 2.37
N LYS A 163 23.38 -3.50 1.29
CA LYS A 163 23.94 -4.73 0.71
C LYS A 163 24.25 -5.80 1.77
N LEU A 164 23.37 -5.93 2.75
CA LEU A 164 23.46 -6.97 3.77
C LEU A 164 23.29 -8.34 3.15
N HIS A 165 23.63 -9.39 3.91
CA HIS A 165 23.43 -10.76 3.42
C HIS A 165 22.03 -10.95 2.87
N SER A 166 21.93 -11.57 1.69
CA SER A 166 20.65 -11.92 1.09
C SER A 166 19.93 -12.90 2.01
N ILE A 167 18.73 -12.53 2.40
CA ILE A 167 17.83 -13.39 3.16
C ILE A 167 16.81 -14.03 2.21
N ILE A 168 16.43 -15.26 2.49
CA ILE A 168 15.34 -15.93 1.77
C ILE A 168 14.03 -15.71 2.51
N LYS A 169 14.08 -15.75 3.84
CA LYS A 169 12.93 -15.60 4.74
C LYS A 169 13.28 -14.73 5.93
N MET A 170 12.27 -14.08 6.47
CA MET A 170 12.38 -13.31 7.71
C MET A 170 11.24 -13.69 8.64
N PHE A 171 11.59 -13.85 9.92
CA PHE A 171 10.65 -14.15 11.00
C PHE A 171 10.86 -13.12 12.09
N LEU A 172 9.79 -12.41 12.44
CA LEU A 172 9.78 -11.39 13.49
C LEU A 172 8.68 -11.73 14.48
N GLU A 173 8.92 -11.48 15.75
CA GLU A 173 7.90 -11.47 16.79
C GLU A 173 7.73 -10.02 17.25
N LEU A 174 6.50 -9.57 17.25
CA LEU A 174 6.15 -8.20 17.64
C LEU A 174 5.90 -8.14 19.16
N GLU A 175 5.93 -6.94 19.73
CA GLU A 175 5.68 -6.73 21.17
C GLU A 175 4.32 -7.27 21.64
N ASN A 176 3.33 -7.34 20.76
CA ASN A 176 2.02 -7.91 21.01
C ASN A 176 1.96 -9.43 20.78
N ASN A 177 3.10 -10.12 20.73
CA ASN A 177 3.27 -11.53 20.47
C ASN A 177 2.79 -12.03 19.10
N GLN A 178 2.32 -11.17 18.23
CA GLN A 178 2.05 -11.54 16.83
C GLN A 178 3.36 -11.85 16.11
N LYS A 179 3.28 -12.71 15.12
CA LYS A 179 4.46 -13.12 14.35
C LYS A 179 4.31 -12.71 12.90
N VAL A 180 5.32 -12.04 12.39
CA VAL A 180 5.43 -11.66 10.98
C VAL A 180 6.38 -12.63 10.29
N CYS A 181 5.86 -13.36 9.32
CA CYS A 181 6.66 -14.27 8.51
C CYS A 181 6.64 -13.78 7.06
N SER A 182 7.81 -13.66 6.47
CA SER A 182 7.94 -13.21 5.08
C SER A 182 8.98 -13.99 4.31
N GLU A 183 8.74 -14.15 2.99
CA GLU A 183 9.70 -14.77 2.10
C GLU A 183 9.66 -14.13 0.71
N TYR A 184 10.79 -14.23 0.00
CA TYR A 184 10.84 -13.88 -1.40
C TYR A 184 10.18 -14.98 -2.24
N ILE A 185 9.25 -14.59 -3.09
CA ILE A 185 8.64 -15.45 -4.08
C ILE A 185 8.95 -14.94 -5.49
N LYS A 186 8.98 -15.84 -6.45
CA LYS A 186 9.16 -15.51 -7.86
C LYS A 186 7.83 -15.73 -8.58
N ILE A 187 7.35 -14.71 -9.27
CA ILE A 187 6.17 -14.78 -10.13
C ILE A 187 6.65 -14.34 -11.52
N ASN A 188 6.65 -15.25 -12.47
CA ASN A 188 7.31 -15.09 -13.76
C ASN A 188 8.81 -14.76 -13.56
N GLU A 189 9.30 -13.68 -14.14
CA GLU A 189 10.70 -13.22 -14.00
C GLU A 189 10.92 -12.28 -12.82
N ASP A 190 9.84 -11.78 -12.19
CA ASP A 190 9.91 -10.79 -11.15
C ASP A 190 9.90 -11.39 -9.74
N LYS A 191 10.62 -10.72 -8.81
CA LYS A 191 10.66 -11.08 -7.40
C LYS A 191 9.70 -10.22 -6.60
N PHE A 192 8.94 -10.88 -5.74
CA PHE A 192 8.01 -10.26 -4.80
C PHE A 192 8.31 -10.73 -3.37
N ILE A 193 7.77 -10.02 -2.41
CA ILE A 193 7.84 -10.37 -0.99
C ILE A 193 6.44 -10.72 -0.55
N LEU A 194 6.25 -11.96 -0.13
CA LEU A 194 5.04 -12.45 0.51
C LEU A 194 5.18 -12.28 2.01
N VAL A 195 4.15 -11.73 2.65
CA VAL A 195 4.10 -11.52 4.11
C VAL A 195 2.81 -12.11 4.67
N LEU A 196 2.94 -12.83 5.76
CA LEU A 196 1.82 -13.32 6.57
C LEU A 196 2.00 -12.85 8.01
N ILE A 197 0.91 -12.44 8.63
CA ILE A 197 0.85 -12.13 10.05
C ILE A 197 0.06 -13.23 10.76
N PHE A 198 0.67 -13.79 11.77
CA PHE A 198 0.11 -14.82 12.59
C PHE A 198 -0.24 -14.32 13.99
N SER A 199 -1.28 -14.90 14.58
CA SER A 199 -1.63 -14.67 15.97
C SER A 199 -0.57 -15.23 16.93
N GLU A 200 -0.67 -14.87 18.19
CA GLU A 200 0.24 -15.32 19.25
C GLU A 200 0.26 -16.86 19.45
N ILE A 201 -0.86 -17.53 19.15
CA ILE A 201 -0.97 -19.00 19.30
C ILE A 201 -0.14 -19.78 18.28
N VAL A 202 0.23 -19.17 17.17
CA VAL A 202 1.01 -19.82 16.10
C VAL A 202 2.50 -19.73 16.41
N ASN A 203 3.17 -20.87 16.55
CA ASN A 203 4.62 -20.89 16.67
C ASN A 203 5.31 -20.73 15.30
N PHE A 204 6.59 -20.33 15.29
CA PHE A 204 7.36 -20.11 14.06
C PHE A 204 7.44 -21.34 13.14
N GLY A 205 7.40 -22.56 13.68
CA GLY A 205 7.41 -23.77 12.88
C GLY A 205 6.14 -23.93 12.05
N ILE A 206 4.98 -23.73 12.68
CA ILE A 206 3.67 -23.74 12.01
C ILE A 206 3.57 -22.56 11.04
N GLY A 207 3.97 -21.35 11.46
CA GLY A 207 3.97 -20.17 10.60
C GLY A 207 4.82 -20.36 9.33
N ASN A 208 6.00 -21.00 9.45
CA ASN A 208 6.84 -21.32 8.29
C ASN A 208 6.18 -22.38 7.38
N MET A 209 5.50 -23.35 7.93
CA MET A 209 4.79 -24.36 7.15
C MET A 209 3.65 -23.69 6.35
N LEU A 210 2.82 -22.89 7.00
CA LEU A 210 1.71 -22.17 6.35
C LEU A 210 2.22 -21.20 5.27
N LEU A 211 3.28 -20.43 5.55
CA LEU A 211 3.91 -19.54 4.58
C LEU A 211 4.36 -20.31 3.34
N ARG A 212 5.05 -21.43 3.53
CA ARG A 212 5.52 -22.30 2.44
C ARG A 212 4.35 -22.88 1.62
N ASP A 213 3.27 -23.27 2.26
CA ASP A 213 2.11 -23.85 1.58
C ASP A 213 1.39 -22.78 0.72
N ILE A 214 1.26 -21.56 1.21
CA ILE A 214 0.72 -20.44 0.44
C ILE A 214 1.65 -20.10 -0.73
N ALA A 215 2.96 -19.99 -0.49
CA ALA A 215 3.94 -19.74 -1.54
C ALA A 215 3.88 -20.82 -2.66
N LYS A 216 3.75 -22.09 -2.30
CA LYS A 216 3.57 -23.19 -3.28
C LYS A 216 2.27 -23.06 -4.07
N LYS A 217 1.16 -22.64 -3.42
CA LYS A 217 -0.10 -22.40 -4.11
C LYS A 217 0.03 -21.26 -5.12
N ILE A 218 0.71 -20.16 -4.75
CA ILE A 218 1.02 -19.06 -5.67
C ILE A 218 1.83 -19.56 -6.86
N GLN A 219 2.89 -20.35 -6.63
CA GLN A 219 3.69 -20.93 -7.71
C GLN A 219 2.86 -21.81 -8.66
N LYS A 220 1.92 -22.63 -8.13
CA LYS A 220 1.02 -23.42 -8.96
C LYS A 220 0.11 -22.56 -9.84
N ILE A 221 -0.43 -21.46 -9.32
CA ILE A 221 -1.22 -20.51 -10.09
C ILE A 221 -0.36 -19.95 -11.24
N THR A 222 0.88 -19.55 -10.94
CA THR A 222 1.82 -18.99 -11.92
C THR A 222 2.19 -19.98 -13.06
N LEU A 223 2.23 -21.28 -12.77
CA LEU A 223 2.59 -22.31 -13.77
C LEU A 223 1.42 -22.72 -14.66
N ASN A 224 0.19 -22.42 -14.27
CA ASN A 224 -1.03 -22.80 -14.99
C ASN A 224 -1.58 -21.67 -15.88
N THR A 225 -0.89 -20.53 -15.90
CA THR A 225 -1.19 -19.36 -16.73
C THR A 225 -0.18 -19.21 -17.84
#